data_2bfab81170b2cae48f133071db753ebd
#
_entry.id   2bfab81170b2cae48f133071db753ebd
#
_cell.length_a   1.000
_cell.length_b   1.000
_cell.length_c   1.000
_cell.angle_alpha   90.00
_cell.angle_beta   90.00
_cell.angle_gamma   90.00
#
_symmetry.space_group_name_H-M   'P 1'
#
loop_
_entity.id
_entity.type
_entity.pdbx_description
1 polymer ?
#
loop_
_entity_poly.entity_id
_entity_poly.type
_entity_poly.pdbx_seq_one_letter_code
_entity_poly.pdbx_strand_id
1 'polypeptide(L)'
;MSKVSVRDWRRLIDDERGSLSALIIGLFLLTMALIMVMSDISALVAARKALSQHTEFLVQQGAKSIDLEAYYQGRGGLLPYLAEKTIVDQTDPGVPLDCDEVKRAVVQAAAKVADSKFSQFQLVHFECDGGMTFVQTQAKAVLPYSLPFLRLDSPVMRGYAANSPERRNGLWIRGNRLW
;
A
#
# COMPACT_ATOMS: atom_id res chain seq x y z
N MET A 1 3.04 -27.35 -44.46
CA MET A 1 3.64 -27.46 -43.12
C MET A 1 4.63 -28.62 -43.13
N SER A 2 5.92 -28.36 -43.33
CA SER A 2 6.95 -29.40 -43.39
C SER A 2 7.32 -29.81 -41.96
N LYS A 3 7.18 -31.09 -41.67
CA LYS A 3 7.62 -31.71 -40.41
C LYS A 3 9.15 -31.67 -40.37
N VAL A 4 9.73 -30.76 -39.61
CA VAL A 4 11.17 -30.81 -39.30
C VAL A 4 11.41 -32.04 -38.46
N SER A 5 12.23 -32.95 -39.01
CA SER A 5 12.51 -34.25 -38.39
C SER A 5 13.42 -34.08 -37.18
N VAL A 6 13.16 -34.80 -36.09
CA VAL A 6 14.01 -34.83 -34.87
C VAL A 6 15.46 -35.21 -35.20
N ARG A 7 15.70 -35.87 -36.36
CA ARG A 7 17.05 -36.20 -36.86
C ARG A 7 17.84 -34.98 -37.33
N ASP A 8 17.16 -33.94 -37.83
CA ASP A 8 17.85 -32.71 -38.29
C ASP A 8 18.34 -31.89 -37.08
N TRP A 9 17.63 -31.94 -35.97
CA TRP A 9 18.07 -31.30 -34.73
C TRP A 9 19.35 -31.91 -34.14
N ARG A 10 19.51 -33.25 -34.24
CA ARG A 10 20.72 -33.91 -33.73
C ARG A 10 21.96 -33.60 -34.57
N ARG A 11 21.82 -33.41 -35.88
CA ARG A 11 22.94 -33.00 -36.76
C ARG A 11 23.40 -31.55 -36.46
N LEU A 12 22.49 -30.66 -36.03
CA LEU A 12 22.85 -29.28 -35.65
C LEU A 12 23.61 -29.23 -34.31
N ILE A 13 23.44 -30.24 -33.46
CA ILE A 13 24.12 -30.30 -32.16
C ILE A 13 25.52 -30.93 -32.29
N ASP A 14 25.74 -31.82 -33.25
CA ASP A 14 27.02 -32.51 -33.46
C ASP A 14 28.07 -31.68 -34.22
N ASP A 15 27.71 -30.48 -34.72
CA ASP A 15 28.67 -29.58 -35.38
C ASP A 15 29.35 -28.68 -34.35
N GLU A 16 30.40 -29.19 -33.72
CA GLU A 16 31.11 -28.50 -32.61
C GLU A 16 31.72 -27.15 -32.98
N ARG A 17 31.82 -26.80 -34.27
CA ARG A 17 32.40 -25.54 -34.73
C ARG A 17 31.50 -24.32 -34.57
N GLY A 18 30.18 -24.52 -34.35
CA GLY A 18 29.20 -23.46 -34.10
C GLY A 18 28.74 -23.32 -32.62
N SER A 19 29.09 -24.28 -31.76
CA SER A 19 28.53 -24.47 -30.43
C SER A 19 28.80 -23.28 -29.47
N LEU A 20 29.99 -22.73 -29.46
CA LEU A 20 30.39 -21.62 -28.57
C LEU A 20 29.58 -20.35 -28.83
N SER A 21 29.34 -20.02 -30.10
CA SER A 21 28.57 -18.81 -30.47
C SER A 21 27.11 -18.94 -30.06
N ALA A 22 26.49 -20.07 -30.26
CA ALA A 22 25.10 -20.35 -29.86
C ALA A 22 24.94 -20.33 -28.34
N LEU A 23 25.92 -20.85 -27.59
CA LEU A 23 25.94 -20.84 -26.12
C LEU A 23 26.04 -19.43 -25.58
N ILE A 24 26.92 -18.61 -26.14
CA ILE A 24 27.09 -17.19 -25.72
C ILE A 24 25.80 -16.41 -25.97
N ILE A 25 25.19 -16.55 -27.16
CA ILE A 25 23.92 -15.92 -27.49
C ILE A 25 22.80 -16.40 -26.55
N GLY A 26 22.70 -17.70 -26.31
CA GLY A 26 21.72 -18.26 -25.38
C GLY A 26 21.87 -17.74 -23.96
N LEU A 27 23.11 -17.67 -23.45
CA LEU A 27 23.40 -17.12 -22.13
C LEU A 27 23.06 -15.63 -22.05
N PHE A 28 23.39 -14.86 -23.10
CA PHE A 28 23.04 -13.44 -23.18
C PHE A 28 21.51 -13.23 -23.14
N LEU A 29 20.75 -13.98 -23.92
CA LEU A 29 19.29 -13.89 -23.92
C LEU A 29 18.69 -14.29 -22.56
N LEU A 30 19.25 -15.31 -21.91
CA LEU A 30 18.84 -15.74 -20.59
C LEU A 30 19.08 -14.64 -19.54
N THR A 31 20.26 -14.02 -19.57
CA THR A 31 20.58 -12.93 -18.62
C THR A 31 19.69 -11.72 -18.84
N MET A 32 19.42 -11.33 -20.09
CA MET A 32 18.47 -10.27 -20.42
C MET A 32 17.06 -10.57 -19.90
N ALA A 33 16.56 -11.78 -20.10
CA ALA A 33 15.26 -12.20 -19.57
C ALA A 33 15.20 -12.13 -18.05
N LEU A 34 16.25 -12.58 -17.36
CA LEU A 34 16.38 -12.50 -15.91
C LEU A 34 16.34 -11.04 -15.39
N ILE A 35 17.05 -10.13 -16.05
CA ILE A 35 17.05 -8.70 -15.68
C ILE A 35 15.65 -8.11 -15.85
N MET A 36 14.94 -8.43 -16.93
CA MET A 36 13.56 -7.95 -17.12
C MET A 36 12.62 -8.45 -16.02
N VAL A 37 12.67 -9.73 -15.67
CA VAL A 37 11.84 -10.30 -14.59
C VAL A 37 12.15 -9.65 -13.24
N MET A 38 13.43 -9.47 -12.91
CA MET A 38 13.83 -8.81 -11.66
C MET A 38 13.38 -7.35 -11.62
N SER A 39 13.40 -6.65 -12.75
CA SER A 39 12.90 -5.28 -12.84
C SER A 39 11.40 -5.20 -12.58
N ASP A 40 10.60 -6.10 -13.15
CA ASP A 40 9.15 -6.14 -12.94
C ASP A 40 8.79 -6.48 -11.49
N ILE A 41 9.49 -7.42 -10.87
CA ILE A 41 9.31 -7.75 -9.45
C ILE A 41 9.61 -6.52 -8.58
N SER A 42 10.70 -5.82 -8.85
CA SER A 42 11.11 -4.62 -8.12
C SER A 42 10.07 -3.49 -8.27
N ALA A 43 9.54 -3.31 -9.48
CA ALA A 43 8.47 -2.34 -9.75
C ALA A 43 7.19 -2.68 -8.99
N LEU A 44 6.81 -3.96 -8.94
CA LEU A 44 5.63 -4.42 -8.20
C LEU A 44 5.76 -4.16 -6.69
N VAL A 45 6.92 -4.47 -6.10
CA VAL A 45 7.20 -4.21 -4.69
C VAL A 45 7.17 -2.71 -4.39
N ALA A 46 7.77 -1.88 -5.25
CA ALA A 46 7.73 -0.43 -5.12
C ALA A 46 6.32 0.14 -5.22
N ALA A 47 5.51 -0.36 -6.16
CA ALA A 47 4.12 0.05 -6.32
C ALA A 47 3.27 -0.33 -5.10
N ARG A 48 3.46 -1.54 -4.56
CA ARG A 48 2.76 -1.99 -3.35
C ARG A 48 3.11 -1.13 -2.13
N LYS A 49 4.40 -0.79 -1.96
CA LYS A 49 4.85 0.09 -0.88
C LYS A 49 4.27 1.50 -1.04
N ALA A 50 4.26 2.05 -2.25
CA ALA A 50 3.67 3.35 -2.52
C ALA A 50 2.16 3.36 -2.22
N LEU A 51 1.43 2.32 -2.62
CA LEU A 51 0.00 2.19 -2.32
C LEU A 51 -0.26 2.16 -0.80
N SER A 52 0.52 1.38 -0.03
CA SER A 52 0.41 1.35 1.43
C SER A 52 0.64 2.73 2.04
N GLN A 53 1.70 3.42 1.62
CA GLN A 53 2.01 4.78 2.10
C GLN A 53 0.90 5.78 1.80
N HIS A 54 0.31 5.74 0.60
CA HIS A 54 -0.83 6.60 0.26
C HIS A 54 -2.07 6.25 1.09
N THR A 55 -2.33 4.96 1.32
CA THR A 55 -3.46 4.54 2.16
C THR A 55 -3.28 5.00 3.61
N GLU A 56 -2.08 4.86 4.17
CA GLU A 56 -1.74 5.37 5.51
C GLU A 56 -1.88 6.90 5.58
N PHE A 57 -1.42 7.61 4.55
CA PHE A 57 -1.57 9.06 4.45
C PHE A 57 -3.05 9.50 4.46
N LEU A 58 -3.93 8.78 3.74
CA LEU A 58 -5.36 9.07 3.73
C LEU A 58 -5.97 8.95 5.13
N VAL A 59 -5.64 7.88 5.85
CA VAL A 59 -6.12 7.65 7.21
C VAL A 59 -5.59 8.72 8.17
N GLN A 60 -4.31 9.11 8.03
CA GLN A 60 -3.72 10.19 8.83
C GLN A 60 -4.37 11.54 8.55
N GLN A 61 -4.76 11.83 7.31
CA GLN A 61 -5.51 13.05 6.99
C GLN A 61 -6.88 13.04 7.63
N GLY A 62 -7.59 11.90 7.59
CA GLY A 62 -8.86 11.73 8.28
C GLY A 62 -8.74 11.94 9.80
N ALA A 63 -7.72 11.36 10.41
CA ALA A 63 -7.49 11.46 11.86
C ALA A 63 -7.21 12.90 12.38
N LYS A 64 -7.01 13.87 11.48
CA LYS A 64 -6.88 15.28 11.86
C LYS A 64 -8.23 15.97 12.09
N SER A 65 -9.31 15.39 11.60
CA SER A 65 -10.67 15.93 11.73
C SER A 65 -11.24 15.51 13.09
N ILE A 66 -10.79 16.19 14.13
CA ILE A 66 -11.24 15.98 15.51
C ILE A 66 -12.56 16.73 15.72
N ASP A 67 -13.56 16.06 16.29
CA ASP A 67 -14.78 16.70 16.76
C ASP A 67 -14.44 17.55 18.01
N LEU A 68 -14.18 18.84 17.78
CA LEU A 68 -13.83 19.77 18.85
C LEU A 68 -15.00 19.97 19.82
N GLU A 69 -16.25 19.93 19.35
CA GLU A 69 -17.41 20.08 20.21
C GLU A 69 -17.54 18.89 21.15
N ALA A 70 -17.47 17.67 20.63
CA ALA A 70 -17.46 16.47 21.45
C ALA A 70 -16.23 16.38 22.36
N TYR A 71 -15.09 16.91 21.90
CA TYR A 71 -13.85 16.95 22.68
C TYR A 71 -13.97 17.87 23.90
N TYR A 72 -14.59 19.07 23.76
CA TYR A 72 -14.73 20.05 24.85
C TYR A 72 -16.01 19.87 25.67
N GLN A 73 -17.10 19.37 25.09
CA GLN A 73 -18.38 19.19 25.79
C GLN A 73 -18.48 17.90 26.61
N GLY A 74 -17.46 17.04 26.56
CA GLY A 74 -17.37 15.93 27.49
C GLY A 74 -17.77 14.55 26.98
N ARG A 75 -18.09 14.36 25.70
CA ARG A 75 -18.17 13.00 25.12
C ARG A 75 -16.78 12.37 24.89
N GLY A 76 -15.77 13.12 24.98
CA GLY A 76 -14.37 12.79 25.01
C GLY A 76 -13.59 13.84 25.81
N GLY A 77 -14.27 14.71 26.58
CA GLY A 77 -13.70 15.81 27.30
C GLY A 77 -13.00 15.42 28.61
N LEU A 78 -12.30 16.41 29.16
CA LEU A 78 -11.51 16.25 30.38
C LEU A 78 -12.38 15.90 31.61
N LEU A 79 -13.65 16.34 31.64
CA LEU A 79 -14.53 16.15 32.78
C LEU A 79 -15.01 14.71 32.96
N PRO A 80 -15.50 13.97 31.94
CA PRO A 80 -15.77 12.55 32.08
C PRO A 80 -14.52 11.73 32.37
N TYR A 81 -13.38 12.11 31.77
CA TYR A 81 -12.09 11.47 32.05
C TYR A 81 -11.66 11.59 33.52
N LEU A 82 -11.90 12.75 34.17
CA LEU A 82 -11.62 12.93 35.59
C LEU A 82 -12.64 12.23 36.48
N ALA A 83 -13.90 12.16 36.08
CA ALA A 83 -14.96 11.49 36.84
C ALA A 83 -14.83 9.95 36.72
N GLU A 84 -14.45 9.43 35.59
CA GLU A 84 -14.33 8.00 35.31
C GLU A 84 -13.04 7.36 35.86
N LYS A 85 -12.01 8.17 36.10
CA LYS A 85 -10.78 7.71 36.75
C LYS A 85 -10.99 7.24 38.20
N THR A 86 -12.13 7.55 38.79
CA THR A 86 -12.52 7.08 40.12
C THR A 86 -13.28 5.75 40.11
N ILE A 87 -13.69 5.24 38.94
CA ILE A 87 -14.43 3.97 38.79
C ILE A 87 -13.76 3.15 37.72
N VAL A 88 -12.91 2.24 38.13
CA VAL A 88 -12.37 1.04 37.53
C VAL A 88 -13.01 0.62 36.18
N ASP A 89 -12.55 1.15 35.05
CA ASP A 89 -12.19 0.35 33.88
C ASP A 89 -11.49 1.24 32.84
N GLN A 90 -10.25 0.89 32.51
CA GLN A 90 -9.30 1.77 31.82
C GLN A 90 -9.34 1.60 30.31
N THR A 91 -10.46 1.67 29.68
CA THR A 91 -10.53 1.89 28.24
C THR A 91 -10.55 3.39 27.97
N ASP A 92 -9.41 3.96 27.57
CA ASP A 92 -9.34 5.33 27.07
C ASP A 92 -10.38 5.49 25.94
N PRO A 93 -11.41 6.36 26.09
CA PRO A 93 -12.44 6.51 25.08
C PRO A 93 -11.93 7.11 23.76
N GLY A 94 -10.62 7.33 23.65
CA GLY A 94 -9.97 7.87 22.47
C GLY A 94 -10.29 9.36 22.24
N VAL A 95 -9.89 9.86 21.09
CA VAL A 95 -10.21 11.20 20.62
C VAL A 95 -11.42 11.11 19.71
N PRO A 96 -12.53 11.82 19.97
CA PRO A 96 -13.70 11.75 19.13
C PRO A 96 -13.41 12.34 17.74
N LEU A 97 -13.83 11.64 16.71
CA LEU A 97 -13.67 12.02 15.32
C LEU A 97 -15.02 12.43 14.73
N ASP A 98 -15.04 13.52 13.97
CA ASP A 98 -16.18 13.85 13.10
C ASP A 98 -16.12 12.99 11.84
N CYS A 99 -16.88 11.91 11.81
CA CYS A 99 -16.85 10.94 10.71
C CYS A 99 -17.28 11.54 9.36
N ASP A 100 -18.11 12.56 9.32
CA ASP A 100 -18.52 13.23 8.08
C ASP A 100 -17.37 14.10 7.53
N GLU A 101 -16.66 14.79 8.41
CA GLU A 101 -15.49 15.58 8.04
C GLU A 101 -14.32 14.66 7.64
N VAL A 102 -14.07 13.58 8.41
CA VAL A 102 -13.10 12.54 8.08
C VAL A 102 -13.35 12.00 6.68
N LYS A 103 -14.58 11.62 6.37
CA LYS A 103 -14.97 11.09 5.05
C LYS A 103 -14.69 12.09 3.94
N ARG A 104 -15.08 13.35 4.14
CA ARG A 104 -14.80 14.43 3.17
C ARG A 104 -13.31 14.62 2.93
N ALA A 105 -12.52 14.67 4.01
CA ALA A 105 -11.07 14.82 3.95
C ALA A 105 -10.39 13.65 3.21
N VAL A 106 -10.78 12.41 3.54
CA VAL A 106 -10.26 11.19 2.90
C VAL A 106 -10.60 11.15 1.41
N VAL A 107 -11.86 11.43 1.04
CA VAL A 107 -12.28 11.43 -0.38
C VAL A 107 -11.56 12.53 -1.17
N GLN A 108 -11.42 13.73 -0.63
CA GLN A 108 -10.68 14.81 -1.28
C GLN A 108 -9.18 14.49 -1.43
N ALA A 109 -8.58 13.89 -0.40
CA ALA A 109 -7.19 13.45 -0.47
C ALA A 109 -7.01 12.31 -1.48
N ALA A 110 -7.93 11.34 -1.50
CA ALA A 110 -7.89 10.22 -2.45
C ALA A 110 -7.98 10.70 -3.91
N ALA A 111 -8.80 11.73 -4.19
CA ALA A 111 -8.93 12.31 -5.53
C ALA A 111 -7.63 12.99 -6.02
N LYS A 112 -6.73 13.37 -5.11
CA LYS A 112 -5.45 14.02 -5.43
C LYS A 112 -4.30 13.04 -5.55
N VAL A 113 -4.53 11.75 -5.27
CA VAL A 113 -3.46 10.75 -5.35
C VAL A 113 -3.09 10.51 -6.80
N ALA A 114 -1.86 10.86 -7.15
CA ALA A 114 -1.24 10.58 -8.44
C ALA A 114 0.16 10.01 -8.19
N ASP A 115 0.45 8.82 -8.71
CA ASP A 115 1.76 8.19 -8.61
C ASP A 115 2.06 7.46 -9.93
N SER A 116 3.29 7.55 -10.40
CA SER A 116 3.74 6.88 -11.62
C SER A 116 3.85 5.36 -11.49
N LYS A 117 3.88 4.84 -10.26
CA LYS A 117 4.06 3.41 -9.96
C LYS A 117 2.79 2.60 -10.07
N PHE A 118 1.63 3.26 -10.00
CA PHE A 118 0.32 2.61 -10.13
C PHE A 118 -0.69 3.49 -10.87
N SER A 119 -1.73 2.87 -11.39
CA SER A 119 -2.84 3.51 -12.09
C SER A 119 -4.18 3.08 -11.48
N GLN A 120 -5.24 3.75 -11.85
CA GLN A 120 -6.61 3.43 -11.42
C GLN A 120 -6.73 3.32 -9.90
N PHE A 121 -6.17 4.31 -9.17
CA PHE A 121 -6.33 4.41 -7.73
C PHE A 121 -7.81 4.63 -7.38
N GLN A 122 -8.33 3.84 -6.46
CA GLN A 122 -9.73 3.90 -6.01
C GLN A 122 -9.81 3.66 -4.51
N LEU A 123 -10.67 4.42 -3.85
CA LEU A 123 -11.11 4.16 -2.49
C LEU A 123 -12.23 3.11 -2.57
N VAL A 124 -12.00 1.91 -2.01
CA VAL A 124 -12.93 0.77 -2.09
C VAL A 124 -13.86 0.74 -0.90
N HIS A 125 -13.31 0.96 0.29
CA HIS A 125 -14.06 0.91 1.53
C HIS A 125 -13.57 1.99 2.49
N PHE A 126 -14.51 2.56 3.21
CA PHE A 126 -14.27 3.54 4.27
C PHE A 126 -15.19 3.24 5.43
N GLU A 127 -14.64 3.15 6.61
CA GLU A 127 -15.36 2.93 7.86
C GLU A 127 -14.84 3.90 8.93
N CYS A 128 -15.74 4.47 9.70
CA CYS A 128 -15.45 5.35 10.82
C CYS A 128 -16.50 5.10 11.91
N ASP A 129 -16.03 4.83 13.11
CA ASP A 129 -16.90 4.58 14.28
C ASP A 129 -16.83 5.70 15.34
N GLY A 130 -16.23 6.84 14.98
CA GLY A 130 -16.05 7.97 15.90
C GLY A 130 -14.78 7.90 16.75
N GLY A 131 -14.13 6.74 16.87
CA GLY A 131 -12.85 6.56 17.58
C GLY A 131 -11.75 5.99 16.70
N MET A 132 -12.12 5.36 15.59
CA MET A 132 -11.20 4.74 14.66
C MET A 132 -11.64 5.01 13.22
N THR A 133 -10.67 5.14 12.36
CA THR A 133 -10.90 5.24 10.91
C THR A 133 -10.19 4.10 10.20
N PHE A 134 -10.93 3.38 9.35
CA PHE A 134 -10.41 2.32 8.50
C PHE A 134 -10.61 2.70 7.02
N VAL A 135 -9.56 2.51 6.22
CA VAL A 135 -9.57 2.81 4.79
C VAL A 135 -8.99 1.64 4.01
N GLN A 136 -9.72 1.23 2.97
CA GLN A 136 -9.26 0.25 2.00
C GLN A 136 -9.17 0.90 0.63
N THR A 137 -8.03 0.78 -0.01
CA THR A 137 -7.75 1.29 -1.35
C THR A 137 -7.38 0.18 -2.32
N GLN A 138 -7.56 0.45 -3.60
CA GLN A 138 -7.20 -0.45 -4.67
C GLN A 138 -6.53 0.33 -5.80
N ALA A 139 -5.50 -0.25 -6.41
CA ALA A 139 -4.84 0.32 -7.59
C ALA A 139 -4.26 -0.80 -8.48
N LYS A 140 -3.96 -0.49 -9.74
CA LYS A 140 -3.25 -1.39 -10.65
C LYS A 140 -1.78 -0.99 -10.72
N ALA A 141 -0.87 -1.96 -10.55
CA ALA A 141 0.56 -1.70 -10.71
C ALA A 141 0.89 -1.34 -12.16
N VAL A 142 1.80 -0.40 -12.35
CA VAL A 142 2.39 -0.09 -13.66
C VAL A 142 3.70 -0.87 -13.76
N LEU A 143 3.75 -1.85 -14.68
CA LEU A 143 4.94 -2.65 -14.94
C LEU A 143 5.75 -2.00 -16.06
N PRO A 144 7.08 -1.87 -15.93
CA PRO A 144 7.94 -1.27 -16.95
C PRO A 144 8.04 -2.12 -18.22
N TYR A 145 7.92 -3.44 -18.10
CA TYR A 145 8.00 -4.37 -19.23
C TYR A 145 6.70 -5.15 -19.37
N SER A 146 5.91 -4.83 -20.39
CA SER A 146 4.78 -5.67 -20.82
C SER A 146 5.28 -6.65 -21.85
N LEU A 147 5.55 -7.89 -21.45
CA LEU A 147 5.93 -8.96 -22.39
C LEU A 147 4.72 -9.36 -23.23
N PRO A 148 4.72 -9.11 -24.56
CA PRO A 148 3.52 -9.31 -25.40
C PRO A 148 3.06 -10.77 -25.51
N PHE A 149 3.93 -11.74 -25.15
CA PHE A 149 3.63 -13.16 -25.14
C PHE A 149 3.17 -13.68 -23.77
N LEU A 150 3.44 -12.94 -22.70
CA LEU A 150 2.85 -13.15 -21.38
C LEU A 150 1.79 -12.07 -21.21
N ARG A 151 0.53 -12.40 -21.43
CA ARG A 151 -0.60 -11.51 -21.10
C ARG A 151 -0.70 -11.34 -19.58
N LEU A 152 0.32 -10.72 -19.00
CA LEU A 152 0.30 -10.31 -17.60
C LEU A 152 -0.51 -9.03 -17.54
N ASP A 153 -1.81 -9.17 -17.29
CA ASP A 153 -2.63 -8.03 -16.92
C ASP A 153 -2.01 -7.38 -15.68
N SER A 154 -1.96 -6.05 -15.68
CA SER A 154 -1.42 -5.29 -14.54
C SER A 154 -2.08 -5.76 -13.24
N PRO A 155 -1.31 -6.31 -12.28
CA PRO A 155 -1.89 -6.91 -11.08
C PRO A 155 -2.60 -5.85 -10.24
N VAL A 156 -3.78 -6.23 -9.78
CA VAL A 156 -4.58 -5.39 -8.87
C VAL A 156 -4.03 -5.56 -7.46
N MET A 157 -3.67 -4.43 -6.85
CA MET A 157 -3.17 -4.38 -5.48
C MET A 157 -4.22 -3.76 -4.57
N ARG A 158 -4.21 -4.17 -3.31
CA ARG A 158 -5.07 -3.60 -2.25
C ARG A 158 -4.19 -3.08 -1.12
N GLY A 159 -4.53 -1.88 -0.64
CA GLY A 159 -3.96 -1.27 0.54
C GLY A 159 -4.99 -1.20 1.66
N TYR A 160 -4.54 -1.41 2.89
CA TYR A 160 -5.37 -1.33 4.10
C TYR A 160 -4.65 -0.46 5.11
N ALA A 161 -5.36 0.46 5.74
CA ALA A 161 -4.84 1.22 6.86
C ALA A 161 -5.97 1.53 7.85
N ALA A 162 -5.63 1.51 9.12
CA ALA A 162 -6.49 1.93 10.20
C ALA A 162 -5.72 2.89 11.11
N ASN A 163 -6.40 3.86 11.67
CA ASN A 163 -5.84 4.75 12.66
C ASN A 163 -6.88 5.04 13.75
N SER A 164 -6.43 4.95 14.99
CA SER A 164 -7.16 5.37 16.17
C SER A 164 -6.31 6.43 16.85
N PRO A 165 -6.74 7.71 16.88
CA PRO A 165 -6.01 8.74 17.57
C PRO A 165 -6.08 8.47 19.08
N GLU A 166 -4.92 8.23 19.68
CA GLU A 166 -4.79 7.99 21.12
C GLU A 166 -4.41 9.27 21.83
N ARG A 167 -4.97 9.48 23.03
CA ARG A 167 -4.50 10.53 23.93
C ARG A 167 -3.23 10.08 24.63
N ARG A 168 -2.21 10.91 24.59
CA ARG A 168 -1.04 10.70 25.46
C ARG A 168 -1.40 11.11 26.87
N ASN A 169 -1.58 10.15 27.74
CA ASN A 169 -1.79 10.38 29.18
C ASN A 169 -0.47 10.80 29.81
N GLY A 170 -0.46 11.96 30.43
CA GLY A 170 0.70 12.48 31.18
C GLY A 170 1.22 13.82 30.65
N LEU A 171 1.87 14.55 31.51
CA LEU A 171 2.52 15.81 31.18
C LEU A 171 3.90 15.53 30.57
N TRP A 172 4.08 15.95 29.33
CA TRP A 172 5.34 15.79 28.62
C TRP A 172 6.04 17.16 28.51
N ILE A 173 7.19 17.29 29.15
CA ILE A 173 8.04 18.46 28.99
C ILE A 173 9.36 18.00 28.37
N ARG A 174 9.72 18.55 27.21
CA ARG A 174 10.94 18.24 26.47
C ARG A 174 11.18 16.74 26.20
N GLY A 175 10.11 15.99 25.94
CA GLY A 175 10.22 14.57 25.60
C GLY A 175 10.32 13.60 26.79
N ASN A 176 10.34 14.11 28.03
CA ASN A 176 10.36 13.28 29.23
C ASN A 176 8.97 13.23 29.89
N ARG A 177 8.57 12.03 30.33
CA ARG A 177 7.35 11.82 31.10
C ARG A 177 7.64 12.23 32.56
N LEU A 178 6.81 13.09 33.13
CA LEU A 178 7.00 13.58 34.51
C LEU A 178 6.39 12.69 35.59
N TRP A 179 5.50 11.72 35.19
CA TRP A 179 4.91 10.65 36.03
C TRP A 179 4.30 9.57 35.14
#